data_4a4bfe9cdd875b9674e3a2732cfcce14
#
_entry.id   4a4bfe9cdd875b9674e3a2732cfcce14
#
_cell.length_a   1.000
_cell.length_b   1.000
_cell.length_c   1.000
_cell.angle_alpha   90.00
_cell.angle_beta   90.00
_cell.angle_gamma   90.00
#
_symmetry.space_group_name_H-M   'P 1'
#
loop_
_entity.id
_entity.type
_entity.pdbx_description
1 polymer ?
#
loop_
_entity_poly.entity_id
_entity_poly.type
_entity_poly.pdbx_seq_one_letter_code
_entity_poly.pdbx_strand_id
1 'polypeptide(L)'
;MNTQEVDYSAVFEILEDIFGNYKNHNDYRYQVSFDCPVCSHEIKGLEKGDGKGNLEINYKYGVYKCWVCAESHETHGSIYKLIKKFGNPQQLKKYILLKPEEDEDGNKEENSKRTYKQVKLPKEFIPFKDASFGMKLTPGYKQALNYIKKRNITDLMLQLYNIGFCATGPYENRIIIPSYDENRRLNYFIARSFLNKTNRKYMNPVVQKEVIIFNESLINWDEPVYIVEGAFDSIFIPNAIPMLGKFMGEHLFKKLYDNAKKIIIVLDPDAYNDQERLYHR
;
A
#
# COMPACT_ATOMS: atom_id res chain seq x y z
N MET A 1 -8.73 -21.36 22.36
CA MET A 1 -9.10 -19.95 22.36
C MET A 1 -10.03 -19.73 21.19
N ASN A 2 -11.31 -19.48 21.45
CA ASN A 2 -12.30 -19.25 20.40
C ASN A 2 -12.01 -17.90 19.74
N THR A 3 -11.50 -17.93 18.51
CA THR A 3 -11.52 -16.76 17.64
C THR A 3 -12.97 -16.53 17.24
N GLN A 4 -13.64 -15.56 17.85
CA GLN A 4 -14.94 -15.10 17.42
C GLN A 4 -14.81 -14.57 15.99
N GLU A 5 -15.46 -15.24 15.05
CA GLU A 5 -15.50 -14.82 13.64
C GLU A 5 -16.27 -13.50 13.57
N VAL A 6 -15.68 -12.49 12.92
CA VAL A 6 -16.33 -11.16 12.81
C VAL A 6 -17.58 -11.27 11.97
N ASP A 7 -18.70 -10.84 12.50
CA ASP A 7 -19.95 -10.76 11.75
C ASP A 7 -19.96 -9.54 10.82
N TYR A 8 -19.50 -9.75 9.59
CA TYR A 8 -19.44 -8.70 8.58
C TYR A 8 -20.83 -8.24 8.10
N SER A 9 -21.87 -9.06 8.22
CA SER A 9 -23.25 -8.66 7.90
C SER A 9 -23.72 -7.58 8.87
N ALA A 10 -23.45 -7.75 10.16
CA ALA A 10 -23.78 -6.76 11.18
C ALA A 10 -23.01 -5.44 11.01
N VAL A 11 -21.75 -5.48 10.50
CA VAL A 11 -21.03 -4.26 10.14
C VAL A 11 -21.68 -3.55 8.96
N PHE A 12 -22.09 -4.30 7.93
CA PHE A 12 -22.80 -3.75 6.78
C PHE A 12 -24.12 -3.08 7.15
N GLU A 13 -24.96 -3.72 8.01
CA GLU A 13 -26.19 -3.12 8.54
C GLU A 13 -25.95 -1.77 9.23
N ILE A 14 -24.91 -1.65 10.04
CA ILE A 14 -24.55 -0.36 10.68
C ILE A 14 -24.28 0.72 9.63
N LEU A 15 -23.61 0.36 8.54
CA LEU A 15 -23.28 1.32 7.46
C LEU A 15 -24.55 1.73 6.70
N GLU A 16 -25.48 0.80 6.43
CA GLU A 16 -26.78 1.12 5.83
C GLU A 16 -27.61 2.04 6.73
N ASP A 17 -27.63 1.77 8.03
CA ASP A 17 -28.34 2.61 9.02
C ASP A 17 -27.80 4.06 9.04
N ILE A 18 -26.49 4.25 8.77
CA ILE A 18 -25.85 5.58 8.81
C ILE A 18 -26.01 6.32 7.47
N PHE A 19 -25.75 5.61 6.35
CA PHE A 19 -25.62 6.24 5.03
C PHE A 19 -26.86 6.03 4.13
N GLY A 20 -27.81 5.20 4.55
CA GLY A 20 -29.02 4.89 3.79
C GLY A 20 -28.75 3.90 2.64
N ASN A 21 -29.49 4.08 1.54
CA ASN A 21 -29.41 3.15 0.41
C ASN A 21 -28.05 3.17 -0.26
N TYR A 22 -27.41 2.01 -0.40
CA TYR A 22 -26.19 1.85 -1.14
C TYR A 22 -26.40 1.96 -2.66
N LYS A 23 -25.36 2.28 -3.40
CA LYS A 23 -25.35 2.35 -4.87
C LYS A 23 -24.82 1.07 -5.50
N ASN A 24 -23.74 0.53 -4.95
CA ASN A 24 -23.15 -0.74 -5.35
C ASN A 24 -22.78 -1.55 -4.12
N HIS A 25 -22.98 -2.86 -4.18
CA HIS A 25 -22.59 -3.80 -3.13
C HIS A 25 -21.99 -5.06 -3.75
N ASN A 26 -20.86 -5.52 -3.20
CA ASN A 26 -20.19 -6.75 -3.62
C ASN A 26 -19.84 -7.58 -2.39
N ASP A 27 -20.64 -8.58 -2.09
CA ASP A 27 -20.50 -9.48 -0.92
C ASP A 27 -19.16 -10.23 -0.92
N TYR A 28 -18.71 -10.72 -2.08
CA TYR A 28 -17.45 -11.46 -2.18
C TYR A 28 -16.21 -10.63 -1.86
N ARG A 29 -16.29 -9.32 -2.11
CA ARG A 29 -15.22 -8.37 -1.83
C ARG A 29 -15.43 -7.59 -0.54
N TYR A 30 -16.57 -7.77 0.12
CA TYR A 30 -16.99 -6.99 1.30
C TYR A 30 -16.92 -5.48 1.04
N GLN A 31 -17.37 -5.06 -0.14
CA GLN A 31 -17.23 -3.70 -0.64
C GLN A 31 -18.60 -3.11 -0.93
N VAL A 32 -18.85 -1.91 -0.43
CA VAL A 32 -20.11 -1.19 -0.62
C VAL A 32 -19.81 0.28 -0.95
N SER A 33 -20.67 0.92 -1.73
CA SER A 33 -20.60 2.35 -2.00
C SER A 33 -21.88 3.08 -1.64
N PHE A 34 -21.71 4.25 -1.02
CA PHE A 34 -22.79 5.15 -0.62
C PHE A 34 -22.57 6.56 -1.20
N ASP A 35 -23.60 7.40 -1.18
CA ASP A 35 -23.43 8.81 -1.41
C ASP A 35 -22.64 9.43 -0.26
N CYS A 36 -21.62 10.21 -0.58
CA CYS A 36 -20.76 10.80 0.44
C CYS A 36 -21.46 11.98 1.14
N PRO A 37 -21.61 11.97 2.46
CA PRO A 37 -22.27 13.06 3.18
C PRO A 37 -21.50 14.38 3.14
N VAL A 38 -20.20 14.36 2.85
CA VAL A 38 -19.37 15.57 2.78
C VAL A 38 -19.49 16.24 1.41
N CYS A 39 -19.15 15.55 0.33
CA CYS A 39 -19.16 16.18 -1.00
C CYS A 39 -20.54 16.50 -1.54
N SER A 40 -21.60 15.93 -0.99
CA SER A 40 -22.96 16.29 -1.34
C SER A 40 -23.37 17.67 -0.83
N HIS A 41 -22.84 18.11 0.34
CA HIS A 41 -23.11 19.42 0.92
C HIS A 41 -22.30 20.54 0.27
N GLU A 42 -21.01 20.30 -0.01
CA GLU A 42 -20.10 21.35 -0.45
C GLU A 42 -20.26 21.72 -1.94
N ILE A 43 -20.63 20.76 -2.79
CA ILE A 43 -20.59 20.96 -4.26
C ILE A 43 -21.89 21.50 -4.84
N LYS A 44 -23.06 21.30 -4.24
CA LYS A 44 -24.35 21.66 -4.87
C LYS A 44 -25.48 22.11 -3.96
N GLY A 45 -25.31 22.26 -2.66
CA GLY A 45 -26.40 22.60 -1.75
C GLY A 45 -27.57 21.58 -1.76
N LEU A 46 -27.32 20.35 -2.15
CA LEU A 46 -28.27 19.25 -2.22
C LEU A 46 -28.36 18.57 -0.85
N GLU A 47 -29.55 18.57 -0.25
CA GLU A 47 -29.84 17.85 1.00
C GLU A 47 -29.68 16.32 0.89
N LYS A 48 -29.58 15.79 -0.33
CA LYS A 48 -29.38 14.35 -0.63
C LYS A 48 -28.20 14.22 -1.56
N GLY A 49 -27.28 13.31 -1.27
CA GLY A 49 -26.04 13.04 -1.99
C GLY A 49 -26.12 13.16 -3.52
N ASP A 50 -25.00 13.25 -4.20
CA ASP A 50 -24.91 13.45 -5.66
C ASP A 50 -25.40 12.23 -6.48
N GLY A 51 -25.83 11.17 -5.85
CA GLY A 51 -26.37 9.95 -6.46
C GLY A 51 -25.34 9.03 -7.10
N LYS A 52 -24.02 9.35 -6.97
CA LYS A 52 -22.94 8.64 -7.69
C LYS A 52 -22.25 7.55 -6.87
N GLY A 53 -22.51 7.47 -5.56
CA GLY A 53 -21.89 6.46 -4.70
C GLY A 53 -20.39 6.64 -4.53
N ASN A 54 -19.92 7.88 -4.34
CA ASN A 54 -18.50 8.20 -4.28
C ASN A 54 -17.79 7.76 -2.99
N LEU A 55 -18.55 7.46 -1.92
CA LEU A 55 -18.02 6.91 -0.66
C LEU A 55 -17.93 5.39 -0.76
N GLU A 56 -16.75 4.88 -0.99
CA GLU A 56 -16.48 3.45 -1.10
C GLU A 56 -15.90 2.92 0.22
N ILE A 57 -16.50 1.83 0.73
CA ILE A 57 -16.17 1.23 2.02
C ILE A 57 -15.85 -0.25 1.82
N ASN A 58 -14.71 -0.71 2.32
CA ASN A 58 -14.42 -2.13 2.47
C ASN A 58 -14.57 -2.53 3.94
N TYR A 59 -15.69 -3.16 4.27
CA TYR A 59 -16.03 -3.45 5.65
C TYR A 59 -15.33 -4.68 6.24
N LYS A 60 -14.64 -5.49 5.41
CA LYS A 60 -13.75 -6.55 5.89
C LYS A 60 -12.41 -5.97 6.36
N TYR A 61 -11.85 -5.03 5.61
CA TYR A 61 -10.57 -4.41 5.94
C TYR A 61 -10.72 -3.19 6.85
N GLY A 62 -11.97 -2.79 7.15
CA GLY A 62 -12.24 -1.69 8.07
C GLY A 62 -11.88 -0.30 7.55
N VAL A 63 -11.85 -0.10 6.21
CA VAL A 63 -11.38 1.14 5.58
C VAL A 63 -12.40 1.75 4.64
N TYR A 64 -12.35 3.07 4.46
CA TYR A 64 -13.17 3.81 3.50
C TYR A 64 -12.37 4.85 2.74
N LYS A 65 -12.92 5.26 1.59
CA LYS A 65 -12.42 6.36 0.77
C LYS A 65 -13.57 7.01 0.01
N CYS A 66 -13.60 8.36 -0.04
CA CYS A 66 -14.43 9.09 -0.98
C CYS A 66 -13.60 9.53 -2.19
N TRP A 67 -14.00 9.17 -3.38
CA TRP A 67 -13.28 9.46 -4.62
C TRP A 67 -13.33 10.93 -5.05
N VAL A 68 -14.34 11.69 -4.58
CA VAL A 68 -14.51 13.11 -4.89
C VAL A 68 -13.84 14.00 -3.85
N CYS A 69 -14.02 13.68 -2.57
CA CYS A 69 -13.41 14.47 -1.49
C CYS A 69 -11.94 14.05 -1.20
N ALA A 70 -11.33 13.19 -2.02
CA ALA A 70 -10.00 12.60 -1.76
C ALA A 70 -8.87 13.63 -1.57
N GLU A 71 -9.14 14.89 -1.85
CA GLU A 71 -8.22 16.03 -1.68
C GLU A 71 -8.27 16.65 -0.27
N SER A 72 -9.31 16.38 0.53
CA SER A 72 -9.37 16.82 1.92
C SER A 72 -8.99 15.65 2.85
N HIS A 73 -8.15 15.91 3.85
CA HIS A 73 -7.60 14.91 4.79
C HIS A 73 -8.65 14.10 5.59
N GLU A 74 -9.94 14.40 5.44
CA GLU A 74 -11.02 13.78 6.18
C GLU A 74 -11.79 12.69 5.42
N THR A 75 -11.40 12.35 4.21
CA THR A 75 -12.22 11.57 3.28
C THR A 75 -11.75 10.14 3.02
N HIS A 76 -10.78 9.71 3.78
CA HIS A 76 -10.35 8.30 3.84
C HIS A 76 -9.91 7.94 5.26
N GLY A 77 -10.01 6.68 5.61
CA GLY A 77 -9.58 6.24 6.94
C GLY A 77 -10.23 4.93 7.38
N SER A 78 -10.28 4.71 8.70
CA SER A 78 -10.93 3.54 9.29
C SER A 78 -12.44 3.74 9.39
N ILE A 79 -13.20 2.65 9.28
CA ILE A 79 -14.66 2.65 9.50
C ILE A 79 -15.01 3.17 10.89
N TYR A 80 -14.17 2.92 11.91
CA TYR A 80 -14.34 3.50 13.24
C TYR A 80 -14.46 5.03 13.20
N LYS A 81 -13.52 5.71 12.53
CA LYS A 81 -13.55 7.18 12.36
C LYS A 81 -14.80 7.63 11.59
N LEU A 82 -15.18 6.87 10.58
CA LEU A 82 -16.36 7.16 9.76
C LEU A 82 -17.65 7.07 10.61
N ILE A 83 -17.82 5.98 11.37
CA ILE A 83 -18.97 5.80 12.27
C ILE A 83 -18.96 6.82 13.41
N LYS A 84 -17.78 7.14 13.98
CA LYS A 84 -17.66 8.18 15.01
C LYS A 84 -18.08 9.56 14.50
N LYS A 85 -17.84 9.87 13.22
CA LYS A 85 -18.16 11.17 12.62
C LYS A 85 -19.64 11.28 12.19
N PHE A 86 -20.21 10.24 11.61
CA PHE A 86 -21.53 10.28 10.96
C PHE A 86 -22.60 9.42 11.64
N GLY A 87 -22.21 8.47 12.46
CA GLY A 87 -23.10 7.62 13.23
C GLY A 87 -23.46 8.20 14.60
N ASN A 88 -24.29 7.48 15.34
CA ASN A 88 -24.64 7.79 16.71
C ASN A 88 -23.87 6.92 17.72
N PRO A 89 -23.87 7.26 19.04
CA PRO A 89 -23.15 6.49 20.04
C PRO A 89 -23.53 5.00 20.14
N GLN A 90 -24.77 4.65 19.82
CA GLN A 90 -25.23 3.27 19.87
C GLN A 90 -24.67 2.45 18.71
N GLN A 91 -24.62 3.02 17.50
CA GLN A 91 -24.02 2.43 16.31
C GLN A 91 -22.52 2.24 16.50
N LEU A 92 -21.83 3.23 17.07
CA LEU A 92 -20.40 3.13 17.38
C LEU A 92 -20.14 2.00 18.41
N LYS A 93 -20.95 1.93 19.47
CA LYS A 93 -20.84 0.86 20.48
C LYS A 93 -21.11 -0.52 19.86
N LYS A 94 -22.12 -0.66 18.99
CA LYS A 94 -22.41 -1.91 18.27
C LYS A 94 -21.19 -2.31 17.40
N TYR A 95 -20.60 -1.38 16.68
CA TYR A 95 -19.41 -1.64 15.86
C TYR A 95 -18.18 -2.09 16.67
N ILE A 96 -17.90 -1.44 17.81
CA ILE A 96 -16.80 -1.80 18.72
C ILE A 96 -16.99 -3.24 19.27
N LEU A 97 -18.21 -3.63 19.59
CA LEU A 97 -18.51 -4.99 20.08
C LEU A 97 -18.31 -6.06 19.00
N LEU A 98 -18.50 -5.71 17.72
CA LEU A 98 -18.29 -6.61 16.59
C LEU A 98 -16.78 -6.76 16.23
N LYS A 99 -15.97 -5.76 16.57
CA LYS A 99 -14.51 -5.72 16.35
C LYS A 99 -13.77 -5.34 17.63
N PRO A 100 -13.66 -6.22 18.62
CA PRO A 100 -13.12 -5.89 19.94
C PRO A 100 -11.62 -5.52 19.97
N GLU A 101 -10.87 -5.68 18.89
CA GLU A 101 -9.42 -5.43 18.83
C GLU A 101 -9.01 -4.11 18.12
N GLU A 102 -9.96 -3.26 17.70
CA GLU A 102 -9.63 -1.93 17.17
C GLU A 102 -9.71 -0.90 18.31
N ASP A 103 -8.56 -0.47 18.81
CA ASP A 103 -8.35 0.47 19.91
C ASP A 103 -9.16 1.76 19.83
N GLU A 104 -9.72 2.17 20.98
CA GLU A 104 -10.54 3.38 21.19
C GLU A 104 -9.82 4.72 21.01
N ASP A 105 -8.55 4.78 20.64
CA ASP A 105 -7.80 6.04 20.61
C ASP A 105 -7.07 6.28 19.30
N GLY A 106 -7.58 7.24 18.55
CA GLY A 106 -6.85 7.91 17.46
C GLY A 106 -5.73 8.82 17.95
N ASN A 107 -5.33 8.73 19.20
CA ASN A 107 -4.23 9.47 19.80
C ASN A 107 -3.56 8.61 20.87
N LYS A 108 -2.70 7.70 20.44
CA LYS A 108 -1.63 7.20 21.30
C LYS A 108 -0.32 7.35 20.57
N GLU A 109 0.50 8.16 21.20
CA GLU A 109 1.95 8.19 21.06
C GLU A 109 2.52 6.80 20.84
N GLU A 110 3.49 6.73 19.95
CA GLU A 110 4.34 5.62 19.65
C GLU A 110 4.59 4.71 20.87
N ASN A 111 3.98 3.55 20.90
CA ASN A 111 4.49 2.29 21.45
C ASN A 111 3.38 1.23 21.61
N SER A 112 2.62 0.94 20.57
CA SER A 112 1.91 -0.33 20.50
C SER A 112 2.54 -1.19 19.41
N LYS A 113 3.13 -2.31 19.82
CA LYS A 113 3.57 -3.41 18.95
C LYS A 113 2.37 -3.91 18.13
N ARG A 114 2.05 -3.23 17.04
CA ARG A 114 1.17 -3.80 16.02
C ARG A 114 1.88 -5.03 15.51
N THR A 115 1.36 -6.21 15.80
CA THR A 115 1.81 -7.48 15.22
C THR A 115 1.43 -7.49 13.74
N TYR A 116 2.20 -6.77 12.93
CA TYR A 116 2.14 -6.91 11.49
C TYR A 116 2.48 -8.38 11.17
N LYS A 117 1.68 -9.03 10.32
CA LYS A 117 2.11 -10.30 9.74
C LYS A 117 3.50 -10.07 9.18
N GLN A 118 4.50 -10.68 9.80
CA GLN A 118 5.89 -10.53 9.40
C GLN A 118 6.00 -10.89 7.92
N VAL A 119 6.40 -9.93 7.10
CA VAL A 119 6.67 -10.18 5.69
C VAL A 119 7.77 -11.24 5.61
N LYS A 120 7.55 -12.25 4.78
CA LYS A 120 8.55 -13.30 4.49
C LYS A 120 8.75 -13.35 3.00
N LEU A 121 10.01 -13.50 2.58
CA LEU A 121 10.29 -13.81 1.19
C LEU A 121 9.66 -15.15 0.81
N PRO A 122 9.28 -15.34 -0.46
CA PRO A 122 8.85 -16.65 -0.96
C PRO A 122 9.89 -17.72 -0.63
N LYS A 123 9.45 -18.92 -0.29
CA LYS A 123 10.36 -20.03 0.03
C LYS A 123 11.28 -20.38 -1.15
N GLU A 124 10.78 -20.15 -2.36
CA GLU A 124 11.46 -20.42 -3.63
C GLU A 124 12.31 -19.25 -4.11
N PHE A 125 12.45 -18.21 -3.30
CA PHE A 125 13.27 -17.04 -3.63
C PHE A 125 14.76 -17.41 -3.67
N ILE A 126 15.41 -17.11 -4.79
CA ILE A 126 16.84 -17.33 -5.01
C ILE A 126 17.47 -15.99 -5.41
N PRO A 127 18.33 -15.39 -4.57
CA PRO A 127 19.13 -14.25 -4.98
C PRO A 127 20.01 -14.61 -6.18
N PHE A 128 20.17 -13.71 -7.14
CA PHE A 128 21.03 -13.98 -8.31
C PHE A 128 22.47 -14.29 -7.91
N LYS A 129 22.98 -13.64 -6.86
CA LYS A 129 24.34 -13.86 -6.33
C LYS A 129 24.54 -15.29 -5.78
N ASP A 130 23.47 -15.93 -5.27
CA ASP A 130 23.53 -17.24 -4.61
C ASP A 130 23.10 -18.39 -5.54
N ALA A 131 22.80 -18.09 -6.81
CA ALA A 131 22.35 -19.10 -7.77
C ALA A 131 23.46 -20.14 -8.02
N SER A 132 23.17 -21.42 -7.74
CA SER A 132 24.06 -22.53 -8.00
C SER A 132 24.34 -22.71 -9.49
N PHE A 133 25.42 -23.43 -9.84
CA PHE A 133 25.76 -23.73 -11.24
C PHE A 133 24.59 -24.45 -11.95
N GLY A 134 23.98 -25.45 -11.33
CA GLY A 134 22.83 -26.16 -11.90
C GLY A 134 21.64 -25.24 -12.13
N MET A 135 21.37 -24.30 -11.21
CA MET A 135 20.31 -23.31 -11.37
C MET A 135 20.56 -22.39 -12.58
N LYS A 136 21.81 -21.94 -12.80
CA LYS A 136 22.20 -21.06 -13.93
C LYS A 136 21.97 -21.70 -15.29
N LEU A 137 21.85 -23.03 -15.36
CA LEU A 137 21.55 -23.76 -16.58
C LEU A 137 20.07 -23.81 -16.90
N THR A 138 19.19 -23.56 -15.93
CA THR A 138 17.74 -23.65 -16.10
C THR A 138 17.19 -22.56 -17.03
N PRO A 139 16.11 -22.87 -17.81
CA PRO A 139 15.44 -21.86 -18.64
C PRO A 139 14.93 -20.68 -17.83
N GLY A 140 14.36 -20.93 -16.65
CA GLY A 140 13.82 -19.89 -15.77
C GLY A 140 14.90 -18.88 -15.33
N TYR A 141 16.08 -19.36 -14.91
CA TYR A 141 17.20 -18.47 -14.60
C TYR A 141 17.64 -17.64 -15.81
N LYS A 142 17.80 -18.26 -16.97
CA LYS A 142 18.23 -17.57 -18.21
C LYS A 142 17.24 -16.49 -18.64
N GLN A 143 15.94 -16.75 -18.52
CA GLN A 143 14.90 -15.77 -18.83
C GLN A 143 14.90 -14.60 -17.81
N ALA A 144 15.01 -14.91 -16.52
CA ALA A 144 15.10 -13.92 -15.46
C ALA A 144 16.34 -13.04 -15.64
N LEU A 145 17.50 -13.63 -15.90
CA LEU A 145 18.76 -12.91 -16.16
C LEU A 145 18.68 -12.04 -17.41
N ASN A 146 18.06 -12.53 -18.48
CA ASN A 146 17.85 -11.75 -19.69
C ASN A 146 16.95 -10.53 -19.43
N TYR A 147 15.91 -10.69 -18.63
CA TYR A 147 15.06 -9.57 -18.20
C TYR A 147 15.84 -8.52 -17.42
N ILE A 148 16.70 -8.92 -16.49
CA ILE A 148 17.57 -8.06 -15.69
C ILE A 148 18.55 -7.29 -16.61
N LYS A 149 19.23 -7.99 -17.55
CA LYS A 149 20.14 -7.38 -18.51
C LYS A 149 19.46 -6.36 -19.42
N LYS A 150 18.27 -6.67 -19.93
CA LYS A 150 17.47 -5.74 -20.75
C LYS A 150 17.08 -4.46 -20.01
N ARG A 151 17.09 -4.49 -18.68
CA ARG A 151 16.84 -3.32 -17.80
C ARG A 151 18.13 -2.63 -17.35
N ASN A 152 19.29 -3.03 -17.85
CA ASN A 152 20.60 -2.48 -17.47
C ASN A 152 20.89 -2.60 -15.96
N ILE A 153 20.30 -3.58 -15.26
CA ILE A 153 20.59 -3.84 -13.85
C ILE A 153 21.93 -4.60 -13.79
N THR A 154 22.91 -4.00 -13.13
CA THR A 154 24.26 -4.54 -13.02
C THR A 154 24.40 -5.57 -11.89
N ASP A 155 25.48 -6.35 -11.91
CA ASP A 155 25.78 -7.32 -10.85
C ASP A 155 25.94 -6.64 -9.47
N LEU A 156 26.48 -5.42 -9.43
CA LEU A 156 26.56 -4.63 -8.21
C LEU A 156 25.18 -4.30 -7.66
N MET A 157 24.23 -3.87 -8.51
CA MET A 157 22.86 -3.60 -8.13
C MET A 157 22.15 -4.88 -7.65
N LEU A 158 22.38 -6.02 -8.30
CA LEU A 158 21.84 -7.31 -7.87
C LEU A 158 22.27 -7.67 -6.44
N GLN A 159 23.53 -7.39 -6.12
CA GLN A 159 24.06 -7.65 -4.78
C GLN A 159 23.57 -6.64 -3.75
N LEU A 160 23.62 -5.33 -4.06
CA LEU A 160 23.22 -4.25 -3.16
C LEU A 160 21.77 -4.37 -2.71
N TYR A 161 20.87 -4.61 -3.66
CA TYR A 161 19.43 -4.73 -3.41
C TYR A 161 18.99 -6.17 -3.14
N ASN A 162 19.92 -7.11 -3.08
CA ASN A 162 19.62 -8.55 -2.90
C ASN A 162 18.57 -9.07 -3.88
N ILE A 163 18.63 -8.62 -5.13
CA ILE A 163 17.64 -8.98 -6.16
C ILE A 163 17.77 -10.46 -6.51
N GLY A 164 16.62 -11.10 -6.66
CA GLY A 164 16.56 -12.50 -7.05
C GLY A 164 15.30 -12.80 -7.86
N PHE A 165 14.98 -14.08 -7.95
CA PHE A 165 13.83 -14.55 -8.71
C PHE A 165 13.23 -15.80 -8.06
N CYS A 166 12.02 -16.17 -8.49
CA CYS A 166 11.40 -17.44 -8.19
C CYS A 166 11.20 -18.21 -9.50
N ALA A 167 11.76 -19.41 -9.58
CA ALA A 167 11.61 -20.31 -10.74
C ALA A 167 10.37 -21.21 -10.64
N THR A 168 9.81 -21.34 -9.45
CA THR A 168 8.65 -22.18 -9.13
C THR A 168 7.79 -21.52 -8.05
N GLY A 169 6.66 -22.15 -7.71
CA GLY A 169 5.79 -21.75 -6.61
C GLY A 169 4.86 -20.60 -6.94
N PRO A 170 4.19 -20.00 -5.92
CA PRO A 170 3.21 -18.94 -6.13
C PRO A 170 3.78 -17.69 -6.82
N TYR A 171 5.08 -17.46 -6.67
CA TYR A 171 5.80 -16.33 -7.27
C TYR A 171 6.63 -16.73 -8.49
N GLU A 172 6.32 -17.87 -9.10
CA GLU A 172 6.99 -18.33 -10.31
C GLU A 172 7.05 -17.25 -11.40
N ASN A 173 8.15 -17.25 -12.15
CA ASN A 173 8.41 -16.29 -13.24
C ASN A 173 8.42 -14.82 -12.81
N ARG A 174 8.88 -14.54 -11.57
CA ARG A 174 8.97 -13.17 -11.05
C ARG A 174 10.37 -12.83 -10.56
N ILE A 175 10.78 -11.59 -10.88
CA ILE A 175 11.89 -10.94 -10.20
C ILE A 175 11.37 -10.45 -8.85
N ILE A 176 12.15 -10.70 -7.81
CA ILE A 176 11.88 -10.26 -6.45
C ILE A 176 12.92 -9.22 -6.05
N ILE A 177 12.45 -8.06 -5.59
CA ILE A 177 13.28 -7.01 -5.00
C ILE A 177 12.88 -6.88 -3.54
N PRO A 178 13.65 -7.42 -2.60
CA PRO A 178 13.40 -7.26 -1.17
C PRO A 178 13.55 -5.80 -0.73
N SER A 179 12.84 -5.44 0.31
CA SER A 179 12.95 -4.14 0.99
C SER A 179 13.14 -4.34 2.49
N TYR A 180 14.01 -3.53 3.07
CA TYR A 180 14.37 -3.60 4.47
C TYR A 180 14.17 -2.26 5.17
N ASP A 181 13.65 -2.29 6.39
CA ASP A 181 13.48 -1.13 7.26
C ASP A 181 14.83 -0.59 7.77
N GLU A 182 14.82 0.49 8.53
CA GLU A 182 16.01 1.09 9.16
C GLU A 182 16.81 0.12 10.05
N ASN A 183 16.14 -0.90 10.60
CA ASN A 183 16.75 -1.95 11.43
C ASN A 183 17.18 -3.19 10.61
N ARG A 184 17.19 -3.09 9.28
CA ARG A 184 17.48 -4.19 8.33
C ARG A 184 16.54 -5.40 8.44
N ARG A 185 15.31 -5.21 8.91
CA ARG A 185 14.28 -6.23 8.92
C ARG A 185 13.47 -6.15 7.62
N LEU A 186 13.15 -7.30 7.03
CA LEU A 186 12.33 -7.35 5.83
C LEU A 186 10.95 -6.73 6.12
N ASN A 187 10.63 -5.62 5.44
CA ASN A 187 9.36 -4.91 5.59
C ASN A 187 8.45 -5.06 4.36
N TYR A 188 9.04 -5.32 3.18
CA TYR A 188 8.30 -5.49 1.93
C TYR A 188 9.10 -6.27 0.89
N PHE A 189 8.51 -6.57 -0.25
CA PHE A 189 9.19 -6.90 -1.49
C PHE A 189 8.32 -6.59 -2.71
N ILE A 190 8.94 -6.29 -3.82
CA ILE A 190 8.30 -6.23 -5.13
C ILE A 190 8.47 -7.56 -5.82
N ALA A 191 7.38 -8.07 -6.41
CA ALA A 191 7.40 -9.28 -7.23
C ALA A 191 6.83 -8.96 -8.63
N ARG A 192 7.71 -8.78 -9.60
CA ARG A 192 7.36 -8.42 -10.98
C ARG A 192 7.59 -9.57 -11.94
N SER A 193 6.59 -9.91 -12.74
CA SER A 193 6.73 -10.91 -13.80
C SER A 193 7.77 -10.48 -14.84
N PHE A 194 8.65 -11.41 -15.21
CA PHE A 194 9.58 -11.23 -16.32
C PHE A 194 9.06 -11.79 -17.65
N LEU A 195 7.85 -12.33 -17.65
CA LEU A 195 7.17 -12.76 -18.88
C LEU A 195 6.56 -11.56 -19.60
N ASN A 196 6.63 -11.56 -20.95
CA ASN A 196 6.08 -10.49 -21.77
C ASN A 196 4.53 -10.47 -21.75
N LYS A 197 3.91 -11.65 -21.66
CA LYS A 197 2.45 -11.79 -21.57
C LYS A 197 2.10 -12.34 -20.20
N THR A 198 1.42 -11.56 -19.39
CA THR A 198 0.96 -11.96 -18.06
C THR A 198 -0.28 -11.15 -17.68
N ASN A 199 -1.29 -11.82 -17.14
CA ASN A 199 -2.49 -11.15 -16.62
C ASN A 199 -2.21 -10.35 -15.32
N ARG A 200 -1.08 -10.62 -14.65
CA ARG A 200 -0.73 -9.99 -13.38
C ARG A 200 0.75 -9.59 -13.37
N LYS A 201 1.02 -8.36 -13.81
CA LYS A 201 2.38 -7.80 -13.90
C LYS A 201 3.09 -7.79 -12.55
N TYR A 202 2.40 -7.41 -11.48
CA TYR A 202 2.90 -7.36 -10.10
C TYR A 202 2.09 -8.25 -9.18
N MET A 203 2.76 -8.92 -8.23
CA MET A 203 2.15 -9.72 -7.17
C MET A 203 2.92 -9.51 -5.86
N ASN A 204 2.70 -8.35 -5.26
CA ASN A 204 3.39 -7.94 -4.05
C ASN A 204 2.69 -8.50 -2.80
N PRO A 205 3.36 -8.56 -1.63
CA PRO A 205 2.71 -8.95 -0.38
C PRO A 205 1.58 -7.98 0.00
N VAL A 206 0.55 -8.53 0.63
CA VAL A 206 -0.59 -7.74 1.12
C VAL A 206 -0.23 -7.21 2.51
N VAL A 207 0.15 -5.94 2.56
CA VAL A 207 0.49 -5.19 3.78
C VAL A 207 0.05 -3.74 3.65
N GLN A 208 -0.01 -3.01 4.75
CA GLN A 208 -0.25 -1.56 4.72
C GLN A 208 0.96 -0.86 4.11
N LYS A 209 0.87 -0.48 2.84
CA LYS A 209 1.98 0.18 2.12
C LYS A 209 2.27 1.58 2.64
N GLU A 210 1.28 2.20 3.26
CA GLU A 210 1.33 3.56 3.79
C GLU A 210 2.38 3.74 4.90
N VAL A 211 2.73 2.63 5.57
CA VAL A 211 3.76 2.62 6.62
C VAL A 211 5.10 2.04 6.16
N ILE A 212 5.23 1.70 4.86
CA ILE A 212 6.46 1.14 4.31
C ILE A 212 7.31 2.25 3.71
N ILE A 213 8.54 2.36 4.17
CA ILE A 213 9.61 3.08 3.46
C ILE A 213 10.47 2.01 2.79
N PHE A 214 10.48 2.02 1.47
CA PHE A 214 11.15 0.98 0.69
C PHE A 214 12.67 1.15 0.76
N ASN A 215 13.37 0.09 1.20
CA ASN A 215 14.83 0.08 1.38
C ASN A 215 15.35 1.23 2.27
N GLU A 216 14.62 1.57 3.32
CA GLU A 216 14.99 2.62 4.26
C GLU A 216 16.41 2.42 4.83
N SER A 217 16.84 1.18 5.03
CA SER A 217 18.20 0.84 5.48
C SER A 217 19.32 1.31 4.55
N LEU A 218 19.02 1.69 3.33
CA LEU A 218 19.97 2.20 2.33
C LEU A 218 19.93 3.72 2.20
N ILE A 219 19.01 4.40 2.89
CA ILE A 219 18.84 5.85 2.79
C ILE A 219 19.79 6.59 3.71
N ASN A 220 20.55 7.51 3.12
CA ASN A 220 21.32 8.50 3.83
C ASN A 220 20.52 9.80 3.94
N TRP A 221 20.00 10.08 5.12
CA TRP A 221 19.19 11.27 5.38
C TRP A 221 19.97 12.59 5.36
N ASP A 222 21.30 12.51 5.40
CA ASP A 222 22.20 13.68 5.29
C ASP A 222 22.40 14.16 3.86
N GLU A 223 22.10 13.31 2.87
CA GLU A 223 22.19 13.60 1.45
C GLU A 223 20.79 13.90 0.85
N PRO A 224 20.71 14.53 -0.34
CA PRO A 224 19.45 14.71 -1.02
C PRO A 224 18.72 13.37 -1.23
N VAL A 225 17.45 13.31 -0.81
CA VAL A 225 16.59 12.13 -1.00
C VAL A 225 15.76 12.33 -2.25
N TYR A 226 15.78 11.34 -3.14
CA TYR A 226 15.01 11.33 -4.37
C TYR A 226 13.73 10.55 -4.19
N ILE A 227 12.59 11.12 -4.55
CA ILE A 227 11.30 10.43 -4.57
C ILE A 227 10.99 10.04 -6.01
N VAL A 228 10.81 8.73 -6.23
CA VAL A 228 10.56 8.15 -7.54
C VAL A 228 9.24 7.38 -7.55
N GLU A 229 8.69 7.09 -8.73
CA GLU A 229 7.41 6.40 -8.84
C GLU A 229 7.52 4.91 -8.46
N GLY A 230 8.47 4.20 -9.01
CA GLY A 230 8.56 2.75 -8.90
C GLY A 230 9.84 2.22 -8.25
N ALA A 231 9.75 1.03 -7.66
CA ALA A 231 10.90 0.38 -7.04
C ALA A 231 12.02 0.01 -8.02
N PHE A 232 11.71 -0.15 -9.32
CA PHE A 232 12.76 -0.35 -10.33
C PHE A 232 13.51 0.94 -10.61
N ASP A 233 12.86 2.10 -10.54
CA ASP A 233 13.48 3.40 -10.79
C ASP A 233 14.44 3.75 -9.65
N SER A 234 14.07 3.41 -8.40
CA SER A 234 14.93 3.61 -7.23
C SER A 234 16.25 2.83 -7.26
N ILE A 235 16.37 1.77 -8.09
CA ILE A 235 17.64 1.03 -8.25
C ILE A 235 18.69 1.86 -8.98
N PHE A 236 18.26 2.75 -9.89
CA PHE A 236 19.16 3.54 -10.75
C PHE A 236 19.51 4.90 -10.19
N ILE A 237 18.74 5.38 -9.22
CA ILE A 237 18.97 6.69 -8.62
C ILE A 237 19.48 6.48 -7.19
N PRO A 238 20.71 6.88 -6.88
CA PRO A 238 21.25 6.81 -5.53
C PRO A 238 20.35 7.55 -4.55
N ASN A 239 20.20 7.02 -3.33
CA ASN A 239 19.41 7.61 -2.26
C ASN A 239 17.94 7.86 -2.61
N ALA A 240 17.32 6.96 -3.40
CA ALA A 240 15.95 7.09 -3.87
C ALA A 240 14.96 6.21 -3.11
N ILE A 241 13.78 6.77 -2.83
CA ILE A 241 12.64 6.09 -2.21
C ILE A 241 11.49 6.07 -3.21
N PRO A 242 10.96 4.89 -3.59
CA PRO A 242 9.76 4.80 -4.42
C PRO A 242 8.48 5.00 -3.61
N MET A 243 7.48 5.64 -4.19
CA MET A 243 6.18 5.86 -3.55
C MET A 243 5.37 4.57 -3.34
N LEU A 244 5.69 3.47 -4.01
CA LEU A 244 4.96 2.18 -3.97
C LEU A 244 3.48 2.24 -4.38
N GLY A 245 3.02 3.35 -4.92
CA GLY A 245 1.65 3.59 -5.34
C GLY A 245 1.51 4.96 -5.96
N LYS A 246 0.27 5.36 -6.25
CA LYS A 246 -0.03 6.65 -6.89
C LYS A 246 0.28 7.86 -5.98
N PHE A 247 0.22 7.66 -4.66
CA PHE A 247 0.39 8.75 -3.68
C PHE A 247 1.42 8.39 -2.64
N MET A 248 2.14 9.39 -2.17
CA MET A 248 3.06 9.28 -1.04
C MET A 248 2.29 9.02 0.26
N GLY A 249 2.61 7.93 0.97
CA GLY A 249 2.04 7.62 2.27
C GLY A 249 2.40 8.65 3.34
N GLU A 250 1.54 8.87 4.33
CA GLU A 250 1.78 9.83 5.43
C GLU A 250 3.04 9.52 6.23
N HIS A 251 3.33 8.24 6.43
CA HIS A 251 4.53 7.83 7.16
C HIS A 251 5.81 8.26 6.43
N LEU A 252 5.88 8.05 5.11
CA LEU A 252 7.00 8.50 4.30
C LEU A 252 7.11 10.03 4.30
N PHE A 253 5.97 10.73 4.15
CA PHE A 253 5.96 12.19 4.19
C PHE A 253 6.51 12.73 5.52
N LYS A 254 6.02 12.20 6.65
CA LYS A 254 6.52 12.59 7.97
C LYS A 254 8.02 12.31 8.13
N LYS A 255 8.47 11.13 7.71
CA LYS A 255 9.90 10.75 7.82
C LYS A 255 10.79 11.66 6.97
N LEU A 256 10.35 12.03 5.76
CA LEU A 256 11.04 13.00 4.91
C LEU A 256 11.10 14.39 5.56
N TYR A 257 9.98 14.87 6.10
CA TYR A 257 9.89 16.15 6.77
C TYR A 257 10.83 16.24 7.98
N ASP A 258 10.87 15.17 8.79
CA ASP A 258 11.64 15.15 10.02
C ASP A 258 13.16 14.95 9.79
N ASN A 259 13.58 14.30 8.69
CA ASN A 259 14.96 13.84 8.53
C ASN A 259 15.65 14.35 7.26
N ALA A 260 14.95 14.57 6.17
CA ALA A 260 15.59 14.88 4.89
C ALA A 260 15.98 16.37 4.81
N LYS A 261 17.27 16.65 4.54
CA LYS A 261 17.77 18.01 4.31
C LYS A 261 17.30 18.61 2.98
N LYS A 262 17.09 17.76 1.98
CA LYS A 262 16.64 18.14 0.64
C LYS A 262 15.87 16.98 0.02
N ILE A 263 14.72 17.28 -0.56
CA ILE A 263 13.89 16.33 -1.29
C ILE A 263 13.87 16.72 -2.76
N ILE A 264 14.05 15.75 -3.64
CA ILE A 264 14.00 15.91 -5.10
C ILE A 264 12.97 14.93 -5.65
N ILE A 265 11.94 15.44 -6.30
CA ILE A 265 10.85 14.63 -6.88
C ILE A 265 11.19 14.32 -8.34
N VAL A 266 11.26 13.03 -8.68
CA VAL A 266 11.59 12.53 -10.02
C VAL A 266 10.55 11.47 -10.39
N LEU A 267 9.46 11.91 -11.04
CA LEU A 267 8.39 11.04 -11.50
C LEU A 267 8.41 10.91 -13.03
N ASP A 268 7.66 9.95 -13.54
CA ASP A 268 7.51 9.76 -14.98
C ASP A 268 6.85 11.00 -15.62
N PRO A 269 7.13 11.33 -16.88
CA PRO A 269 6.62 12.54 -17.54
C PRO A 269 5.09 12.63 -17.60
N ASP A 270 4.39 11.50 -17.57
CA ASP A 270 2.93 11.42 -17.56
C ASP A 270 2.32 11.66 -16.16
N ALA A 271 3.14 11.70 -15.11
CA ALA A 271 2.75 12.00 -13.73
C ALA A 271 2.92 13.48 -13.34
N TYR A 272 2.97 14.41 -14.28
CA TYR A 272 3.21 15.84 -14.03
C TYR A 272 2.26 16.44 -12.98
N ASN A 273 0.98 16.19 -13.09
CA ASN A 273 -0.02 16.68 -12.12
C ASN A 273 0.19 16.10 -10.71
N ASP A 274 0.64 14.85 -10.60
CA ASP A 274 0.93 14.22 -9.32
C ASP A 274 2.23 14.77 -8.72
N GLN A 275 3.21 15.16 -9.55
CA GLN A 275 4.44 15.83 -9.13
C GLN A 275 4.16 17.23 -8.58
N GLU A 276 3.33 18.03 -9.24
CA GLU A 276 2.92 19.35 -8.79
C GLU A 276 2.22 19.30 -7.43
N ARG A 277 1.30 18.35 -7.25
CA ARG A 277 0.62 18.10 -5.96
C ARG A 277 1.58 17.75 -4.83
N LEU A 278 2.61 16.95 -5.12
CA LEU A 278 3.63 16.60 -4.13
C LEU A 278 4.50 17.79 -3.75
N TYR A 279 4.79 18.67 -4.69
CA TYR A 279 5.59 19.86 -4.46
C TYR A 279 4.91 20.87 -3.52
N HIS A 280 3.58 20.96 -3.61
CA HIS A 280 2.78 21.87 -2.78
C HIS A 280 2.31 21.27 -1.44
N ARG A 281 2.66 20.03 -1.11
CA ARG A 281 2.35 19.36 0.15
C ARG A 281 3.42 19.61 1.20
#